data_6611935f3646c1f0e9244acaffd8b839
#
_entry.id   6611935f3646c1f0e9244acaffd8b839
#
_cell.length_a   1.000
_cell.length_b   1.000
_cell.length_c   1.000
_cell.angle_alpha   90.00
_cell.angle_beta   90.00
_cell.angle_gamma   90.00
#
_symmetry.space_group_name_H-M   'P 1'
#
loop_
_entity.id
_entity.type
_entity.pdbx_description
1 polymer ?
#
loop_
_entity_poly.entity_id
_entity_poly.type
_entity_poly.pdbx_seq_one_letter_code
_entity_poly.pdbx_strand_id
1 'polypeptide(L)'
;MFRPSFFLRPLVPLLAAFLLTVPCRAASNAAQKKAHPAAPAEPAVTPLLAPPRSLLPAMFADWQLAGTPQESTDPQAADPGDAAVLNEYGFTRYEEANYTRGAEKLTLKAMEFGDATGAYGAFTFYRRPQMAPEAIGAGGAFDGSRVLFWSGIVLVDAKFAPIAPMSAAELRDLVTLLPQPIGNQGTLPTLPQYLPSQRMQQETAQYAVGPQAYRLSEGVLPPGIVGFNDSAEVVSARYDSMNGPGTLTIINYPTPEIAIEKQHAIEAYFASHGSSQGKPGQPQYAWLQTLAESNPAALQTRRSGPLVAVTSGSFTADVARDLLQRVHYEVNLTVGNYSHYVPDTTKVAQLILGVAFLVGIFAMVAVVAAVSLGGGRAMWRRMRAKSGVADDDSADFIRLNLRE
;
A
#
# COMPACT_ATOMS: atom_id res chain seq x y z
N MET A 1 -22.71 -9.86 65.24
CA MET A 1 -22.61 -8.70 66.12
C MET A 1 -22.11 -7.54 65.28
N PHE A 2 -23.01 -6.54 65.13
CA PHE A 2 -22.80 -5.16 64.59
C PHE A 2 -22.29 -4.90 63.16
N ARG A 3 -23.27 -4.52 62.30
CA ARG A 3 -23.15 -3.50 61.24
C ARG A 3 -23.00 -2.09 61.90
N PRO A 4 -22.52 -1.04 61.22
CA PRO A 4 -23.44 -0.29 60.37
C PRO A 4 -22.83 0.27 59.07
N SER A 5 -23.80 0.50 58.17
CA SER A 5 -23.89 1.25 56.93
C SER A 5 -23.40 2.70 57.04
N PHE A 6 -22.73 3.23 56.01
CA PHE A 6 -22.73 4.67 55.72
C PHE A 6 -23.03 4.86 54.20
N PHE A 7 -24.19 5.45 53.96
CA PHE A 7 -24.64 6.03 52.69
C PHE A 7 -23.94 7.39 52.50
N LEU A 8 -23.31 7.60 51.36
CA LEU A 8 -23.04 8.95 50.89
C LEU A 8 -23.43 9.03 49.41
N ARG A 9 -24.54 9.72 49.15
CA ARG A 9 -24.97 10.16 47.82
C ARG A 9 -24.18 11.42 47.46
N PRO A 10 -23.70 11.56 46.19
CA PRO A 10 -23.35 12.87 45.67
C PRO A 10 -24.53 13.49 44.90
N LEU A 11 -24.72 14.77 45.18
CA LEU A 11 -25.59 15.71 44.50
C LEU A 11 -25.32 15.81 43.00
N VAL A 12 -26.38 15.79 42.22
CA VAL A 12 -26.39 16.17 40.81
C VAL A 12 -26.83 17.62 40.70
N PRO A 13 -26.07 18.53 40.09
CA PRO A 13 -26.58 19.83 39.69
C PRO A 13 -27.30 19.74 38.35
N LEU A 14 -28.57 20.10 38.40
CA LEU A 14 -29.49 20.31 37.28
C LEU A 14 -29.01 21.54 36.50
N LEU A 15 -28.55 21.38 35.26
CA LEU A 15 -28.31 22.50 34.33
C LEU A 15 -29.52 22.62 33.41
N ALA A 16 -30.31 23.69 33.63
CA ALA A 16 -31.50 24.03 32.86
C ALA A 16 -31.09 24.48 31.44
N ALA A 17 -31.51 23.72 30.45
CA ALA A 17 -31.43 24.12 29.04
C ALA A 17 -32.57 25.07 28.71
N PHE A 18 -32.23 26.32 28.38
CA PHE A 18 -33.16 27.34 27.91
C PHE A 18 -33.36 27.12 26.39
N LEU A 19 -34.50 26.50 26.03
CA LEU A 19 -34.95 26.37 24.65
C LEU A 19 -35.68 27.67 24.24
N LEU A 20 -35.01 28.49 23.44
CA LEU A 20 -35.63 29.61 22.72
C LEU A 20 -36.39 29.05 21.51
N THR A 21 -37.68 28.88 21.63
CA THR A 21 -38.60 28.62 20.53
C THR A 21 -38.93 29.94 19.84
N VAL A 22 -38.44 30.13 18.62
CA VAL A 22 -38.87 31.21 17.72
C VAL A 22 -40.02 30.67 16.86
N PRO A 23 -41.25 31.23 16.91
CA PRO A 23 -42.32 30.82 16.02
C PRO A 23 -42.09 31.46 14.64
N CYS A 24 -41.73 30.65 13.64
CA CYS A 24 -41.71 31.07 12.25
C CYS A 24 -43.17 31.11 11.72
N ARG A 25 -43.71 32.32 11.58
CA ARG A 25 -45.02 32.59 11.00
C ARG A 25 -44.92 32.50 9.47
N ALA A 26 -45.41 31.42 8.89
CA ALA A 26 -45.51 31.26 7.46
C ALA A 26 -46.54 32.24 6.89
N ALA A 27 -46.10 33.24 6.18
CA ALA A 27 -46.95 34.07 5.32
C ALA A 27 -47.02 33.38 3.95
N SER A 28 -48.18 32.84 3.62
CA SER A 28 -48.48 32.33 2.28
C SER A 28 -48.65 33.53 1.33
N ASN A 29 -47.66 33.82 0.48
CA ASN A 29 -47.82 34.64 -0.70
C ASN A 29 -47.94 33.73 -1.92
N ALA A 30 -49.15 33.45 -2.36
CA ALA A 30 -49.43 32.90 -3.66
C ALA A 30 -49.11 33.97 -4.72
N ALA A 31 -47.87 33.98 -5.23
CA ALA A 31 -47.49 34.70 -6.43
C ALA A 31 -47.47 33.66 -7.57
N GLN A 32 -48.43 33.77 -8.46
CA GLN A 32 -48.48 33.10 -9.75
C GLN A 32 -47.18 33.38 -10.53
N LYS A 33 -46.24 32.42 -10.50
CA LYS A 33 -45.05 32.47 -11.35
C LYS A 33 -45.43 31.92 -12.72
N LYS A 34 -45.55 32.87 -13.70
CA LYS A 34 -45.61 32.51 -15.13
C LYS A 34 -44.55 31.47 -15.46
N ALA A 35 -45.01 30.31 -15.97
CA ALA A 35 -44.14 29.30 -16.49
C ALA A 35 -43.28 29.87 -17.64
N HIS A 36 -42.00 29.95 -17.43
CA HIS A 36 -41.01 30.12 -18.50
C HIS A 36 -40.89 28.78 -19.22
N PRO A 37 -40.90 28.73 -20.56
CA PRO A 37 -40.65 27.48 -21.26
C PRO A 37 -39.25 27.00 -20.88
N ALA A 38 -39.17 25.74 -20.44
CA ALA A 38 -37.91 25.07 -20.13
C ALA A 38 -37.01 25.12 -21.39
N ALA A 39 -35.81 25.65 -21.23
CA ALA A 39 -34.77 25.54 -22.25
C ALA A 39 -34.53 24.05 -22.53
N PRO A 40 -34.25 23.61 -23.77
CA PRO A 40 -33.92 22.24 -24.07
C PRO A 40 -32.75 21.81 -23.19
N ALA A 41 -32.90 20.71 -22.48
CA ALA A 41 -31.81 20.13 -21.72
C ALA A 41 -30.65 19.82 -22.68
N GLU A 42 -29.50 20.49 -22.51
CA GLU A 42 -28.29 20.12 -23.21
C GLU A 42 -28.05 18.62 -22.95
N PRO A 43 -27.76 17.83 -23.99
CA PRO A 43 -27.43 16.41 -23.79
C PRO A 43 -26.23 16.35 -22.83
N ALA A 44 -26.41 15.63 -21.70
CA ALA A 44 -25.33 15.36 -20.77
C ALA A 44 -24.18 14.72 -21.57
N VAL A 45 -23.12 15.45 -21.79
CA VAL A 45 -21.90 14.94 -22.40
C VAL A 45 -21.33 13.94 -21.38
N THR A 46 -21.62 12.65 -21.60
CA THR A 46 -20.93 11.58 -20.87
C THR A 46 -19.44 11.75 -21.18
N PRO A 47 -18.57 12.01 -20.19
CA PRO A 47 -17.16 12.10 -20.48
C PRO A 47 -16.75 10.78 -21.13
N LEU A 48 -16.26 10.83 -22.36
CA LEU A 48 -15.61 9.68 -22.98
C LEU A 48 -14.42 9.35 -22.08
N LEU A 49 -14.55 8.27 -21.32
CA LEU A 49 -13.41 7.71 -20.62
C LEU A 49 -12.38 7.38 -21.70
N ALA A 50 -11.18 7.97 -21.59
CA ALA A 50 -10.10 7.61 -22.50
C ALA A 50 -9.91 6.08 -22.42
N PRO A 51 -9.74 5.41 -23.57
CA PRO A 51 -9.52 3.95 -23.57
C PRO A 51 -8.33 3.64 -22.64
N PRO A 52 -8.40 2.52 -21.89
CA PRO A 52 -7.32 2.14 -21.01
C PRO A 52 -6.02 2.03 -21.81
N ARG A 53 -4.93 2.55 -21.26
CA ARG A 53 -3.62 2.48 -21.90
C ARG A 53 -3.22 1.01 -22.08
N SER A 54 -2.72 0.64 -23.28
CA SER A 54 -2.20 -0.70 -23.54
C SER A 54 -1.14 -1.09 -22.49
N LEU A 55 -1.13 -2.37 -22.06
CA LEU A 55 -0.12 -2.92 -21.17
C LEU A 55 1.19 -3.16 -21.89
N LEU A 56 1.11 -3.57 -23.16
CA LEU A 56 2.24 -3.96 -23.98
C LEU A 56 2.53 -2.88 -25.04
N PRO A 57 3.79 -2.47 -25.24
CA PRO A 57 4.16 -1.44 -26.20
C PRO A 57 4.10 -1.98 -27.63
N ALA A 58 3.93 -1.11 -28.62
CA ALA A 58 4.00 -1.49 -30.04
C ALA A 58 5.40 -1.95 -30.47
N MET A 59 6.46 -1.50 -29.76
CA MET A 59 7.85 -1.84 -30.04
C MET A 59 8.72 -1.72 -28.77
N PHE A 60 9.68 -2.62 -28.61
CA PHE A 60 10.77 -2.55 -27.60
C PHE A 60 11.95 -3.39 -28.05
N ALA A 61 13.18 -2.98 -27.76
CA ALA A 61 14.43 -3.72 -28.04
C ALA A 61 14.46 -4.38 -29.44
N ASP A 62 14.04 -3.65 -30.49
CA ASP A 62 13.89 -4.10 -31.88
C ASP A 62 12.77 -5.14 -32.13
N TRP A 63 12.04 -5.56 -31.12
CA TRP A 63 10.82 -6.34 -31.27
C TRP A 63 9.67 -5.47 -31.73
N GLN A 64 8.96 -5.90 -32.76
CA GLN A 64 7.79 -5.21 -33.33
C GLN A 64 6.54 -6.03 -33.13
N LEU A 65 5.46 -5.38 -32.70
CA LEU A 65 4.15 -6.00 -32.55
C LEU A 65 3.67 -6.59 -33.87
N ALA A 66 3.27 -7.87 -33.86
CA ALA A 66 2.75 -8.60 -35.00
C ALA A 66 1.26 -8.91 -34.80
N GLY A 67 0.40 -8.21 -35.54
CA GLY A 67 -1.04 -8.37 -35.41
C GLY A 67 -1.68 -7.50 -34.33
N THR A 68 -2.91 -7.82 -33.97
CA THR A 68 -3.68 -7.12 -32.93
C THR A 68 -3.56 -7.87 -31.62
N PRO A 69 -3.21 -7.22 -30.50
CA PRO A 69 -3.21 -7.83 -29.19
C PRO A 69 -4.61 -8.34 -28.80
N GLN A 70 -4.63 -9.41 -28.00
CA GLN A 70 -5.85 -9.90 -27.35
C GLN A 70 -5.93 -9.29 -25.96
N GLU A 71 -7.05 -8.66 -25.66
CA GLU A 71 -7.29 -8.01 -24.36
C GLU A 71 -8.59 -8.52 -23.76
N SER A 72 -8.60 -8.72 -22.43
CA SER A 72 -9.84 -9.00 -21.69
C SER A 72 -9.68 -8.62 -20.21
N THR A 73 -10.80 -8.29 -19.57
CA THR A 73 -10.94 -8.14 -18.12
C THR A 73 -11.46 -9.42 -17.46
N ASP A 74 -11.75 -10.45 -18.25
CA ASP A 74 -12.20 -11.74 -17.76
C ASP A 74 -11.00 -12.63 -17.42
N PRO A 75 -10.82 -13.04 -16.15
CA PRO A 75 -9.74 -13.95 -15.76
C PRO A 75 -9.85 -15.32 -16.44
N GLN A 76 -11.05 -15.76 -16.84
CA GLN A 76 -11.24 -16.99 -17.61
C GLN A 76 -10.60 -16.91 -19.00
N ALA A 77 -10.60 -15.73 -19.61
CA ALA A 77 -9.92 -15.52 -20.88
C ALA A 77 -8.38 -15.45 -20.70
N ALA A 78 -7.93 -14.94 -19.55
CA ALA A 78 -6.50 -14.92 -19.24
C ALA A 78 -5.96 -16.31 -18.93
N ASP A 79 -6.58 -17.05 -18.03
CA ASP A 79 -6.20 -18.41 -17.67
C ASP A 79 -7.44 -19.20 -17.21
N PRO A 80 -8.03 -20.05 -18.11
CA PRO A 80 -9.21 -20.83 -17.76
C PRO A 80 -9.00 -21.82 -16.61
N GLY A 81 -7.76 -22.30 -16.41
CA GLY A 81 -7.42 -23.26 -15.34
C GLY A 81 -7.36 -22.60 -13.97
N ASP A 82 -6.81 -21.38 -13.91
CA ASP A 82 -6.47 -20.70 -12.69
C ASP A 82 -7.21 -19.35 -12.51
N ALA A 83 -8.33 -19.16 -13.20
CA ALA A 83 -9.13 -17.93 -13.11
C ALA A 83 -9.55 -17.57 -11.68
N ALA A 84 -9.86 -18.57 -10.85
CA ALA A 84 -10.20 -18.35 -9.45
C ALA A 84 -9.00 -17.82 -8.64
N VAL A 85 -7.78 -18.28 -8.94
CA VAL A 85 -6.54 -17.80 -8.34
C VAL A 85 -6.24 -16.37 -8.76
N LEU A 86 -6.44 -16.06 -10.05
CA LEU A 86 -6.28 -14.70 -10.56
C LEU A 86 -7.21 -13.71 -9.83
N ASN A 87 -8.47 -14.12 -9.59
CA ASN A 87 -9.42 -13.32 -8.82
C ASN A 87 -8.96 -13.09 -7.37
N GLU A 88 -8.39 -14.11 -6.70
CA GLU A 88 -7.86 -13.95 -5.34
C GLU A 88 -6.74 -12.93 -5.27
N TYR A 89 -5.91 -12.82 -6.31
CA TYR A 89 -4.84 -11.83 -6.42
C TYR A 89 -5.29 -10.45 -6.93
N GLY A 90 -6.60 -10.27 -7.17
CA GLY A 90 -7.12 -8.98 -7.62
C GLY A 90 -6.79 -8.66 -9.08
N PHE A 91 -6.85 -9.66 -9.95
CA PHE A 91 -6.69 -9.49 -11.38
C PHE A 91 -7.63 -8.42 -11.94
N THR A 92 -7.14 -7.56 -12.81
CA THR A 92 -7.91 -6.48 -13.42
C THR A 92 -8.09 -6.70 -14.94
N ARG A 93 -7.03 -7.03 -15.64
CA ARG A 93 -7.03 -7.29 -17.08
C ARG A 93 -5.77 -7.99 -17.53
N TYR A 94 -5.80 -8.55 -18.73
CA TYR A 94 -4.60 -9.03 -19.42
C TYR A 94 -4.54 -8.51 -20.85
N GLU A 95 -3.34 -8.55 -21.39
CA GLU A 95 -3.05 -8.34 -22.81
C GLU A 95 -2.06 -9.40 -23.28
N GLU A 96 -2.38 -10.09 -24.36
CA GLU A 96 -1.49 -11.06 -25.01
C GLU A 96 -1.16 -10.59 -26.43
N ALA A 97 0.12 -10.52 -26.74
CA ALA A 97 0.61 -9.99 -27.99
C ALA A 97 1.76 -10.83 -28.55
N ASN A 98 1.81 -10.96 -29.88
CA ASN A 98 2.91 -11.58 -30.59
C ASN A 98 3.84 -10.51 -31.14
N TYR A 99 5.14 -10.76 -31.04
CA TYR A 99 6.19 -9.90 -31.55
C TYR A 99 7.10 -10.66 -32.49
N THR A 100 7.67 -9.95 -33.45
CA THR A 100 8.64 -10.47 -34.40
C THR A 100 9.87 -9.60 -34.49
N ARG A 101 11.03 -10.24 -34.69
CA ARG A 101 12.30 -9.59 -35.00
C ARG A 101 13.02 -10.45 -36.04
N GLY A 102 12.91 -10.09 -37.32
CA GLY A 102 13.38 -10.94 -38.42
C GLY A 102 12.66 -12.29 -38.44
N ALA A 103 13.41 -13.38 -38.21
CA ALA A 103 12.86 -14.74 -38.12
C ALA A 103 12.44 -15.16 -36.70
N GLU A 104 12.79 -14.39 -35.69
CA GLU A 104 12.51 -14.68 -34.28
C GLU A 104 11.08 -14.31 -33.94
N LYS A 105 10.49 -15.05 -33.00
CA LYS A 105 9.14 -14.83 -32.51
C LYS A 105 9.14 -14.78 -30.98
N LEU A 106 8.32 -13.89 -30.45
CA LEU A 106 8.11 -13.72 -29.04
C LEU A 106 6.61 -13.56 -28.77
N THR A 107 6.06 -14.34 -27.86
CA THR A 107 4.71 -14.13 -27.34
C THR A 107 4.82 -13.57 -25.93
N LEU A 108 4.20 -12.43 -25.67
CA LEU A 108 4.08 -11.82 -24.36
C LEU A 108 2.65 -11.89 -23.88
N LYS A 109 2.47 -12.31 -22.64
CA LYS A 109 1.22 -12.21 -21.90
C LYS A 109 1.44 -11.38 -20.66
N ALA A 110 0.89 -10.18 -20.60
CA ALA A 110 0.93 -9.29 -19.47
C ALA A 110 -0.40 -9.35 -18.72
N MET A 111 -0.35 -9.55 -17.41
CA MET A 111 -1.53 -9.56 -16.51
C MET A 111 -1.38 -8.44 -15.50
N GLU A 112 -2.37 -7.56 -15.43
CA GLU A 112 -2.41 -6.44 -14.48
C GLU A 112 -3.26 -6.81 -13.27
N PHE A 113 -2.81 -6.37 -12.09
CA PHE A 113 -3.45 -6.59 -10.81
C PHE A 113 -3.78 -5.26 -10.13
N GLY A 114 -4.66 -5.28 -9.15
CA GLY A 114 -5.04 -4.09 -8.39
C GLY A 114 -3.87 -3.43 -7.65
N ASP A 115 -2.88 -4.24 -7.25
CA ASP A 115 -1.66 -3.80 -6.56
C ASP A 115 -0.46 -4.72 -6.81
N ALA A 116 0.70 -4.31 -6.29
CA ALA A 116 1.94 -5.07 -6.41
C ALA A 116 1.93 -6.36 -5.58
N THR A 117 1.12 -6.44 -4.53
CA THR A 117 0.92 -7.67 -3.74
C THR A 117 0.29 -8.76 -4.59
N GLY A 118 -0.76 -8.42 -5.37
CA GLY A 118 -1.39 -9.35 -6.30
C GLY A 118 -0.45 -9.80 -7.41
N ALA A 119 0.30 -8.89 -8.03
CA ALA A 119 1.29 -9.23 -9.05
C ALA A 119 2.40 -10.15 -8.49
N TYR A 120 2.91 -9.84 -7.28
CA TYR A 120 3.89 -10.69 -6.59
C TYR A 120 3.31 -12.08 -6.27
N GLY A 121 2.09 -12.14 -5.73
CA GLY A 121 1.41 -13.41 -5.42
C GLY A 121 1.25 -14.28 -6.66
N ALA A 122 0.75 -13.71 -7.75
CA ALA A 122 0.63 -14.40 -9.03
C ALA A 122 1.99 -14.85 -9.59
N PHE A 123 3.06 -14.02 -9.45
CA PHE A 123 4.41 -14.44 -9.80
C PHE A 123 4.85 -15.67 -9.02
N THR A 124 4.67 -15.69 -7.69
CA THR A 124 5.05 -16.85 -6.86
C THR A 124 4.22 -18.09 -7.18
N PHE A 125 2.97 -17.92 -7.59
CA PHE A 125 2.08 -19.01 -8.01
C PHE A 125 2.49 -19.63 -9.32
N TYR A 126 2.78 -18.81 -10.36
CA TYR A 126 3.15 -19.31 -11.69
C TYR A 126 4.62 -19.71 -11.83
N ARG A 127 5.47 -19.27 -10.92
CA ARG A 127 6.86 -19.68 -10.85
C ARG A 127 6.96 -21.15 -10.43
N ARG A 128 7.71 -21.94 -11.17
CA ARG A 128 7.99 -23.35 -10.84
C ARG A 128 9.31 -23.45 -10.10
N PRO A 129 9.47 -24.40 -9.17
CA PRO A 129 10.71 -24.57 -8.39
C PRO A 129 11.97 -24.82 -9.23
N GLN A 130 11.83 -25.36 -10.44
CA GLN A 130 12.94 -25.62 -11.37
C GLN A 130 13.33 -24.41 -12.23
N MET A 131 12.57 -23.32 -12.19
CA MET A 131 12.94 -22.09 -12.89
C MET A 131 14.11 -21.41 -12.17
N ALA A 132 15.16 -21.09 -12.93
CA ALA A 132 16.30 -20.35 -12.41
C ALA A 132 15.92 -18.88 -12.18
N PRO A 133 16.43 -18.23 -11.10
CA PRO A 133 16.18 -16.83 -10.87
C PRO A 133 16.83 -15.96 -11.96
N GLU A 134 16.13 -14.91 -12.38
CA GLU A 134 16.61 -13.95 -13.37
C GLU A 134 16.38 -12.51 -12.88
N ALA A 135 17.38 -11.64 -13.08
CA ALA A 135 17.32 -10.25 -12.62
C ALA A 135 16.54 -9.37 -13.62
N ILE A 136 15.21 -9.53 -13.64
CA ILE A 136 14.29 -8.76 -14.49
C ILE A 136 13.16 -8.21 -13.61
N GLY A 137 12.84 -6.94 -13.77
CA GLY A 137 11.78 -6.26 -13.01
C GLY A 137 12.06 -6.27 -11.50
N ALA A 138 11.01 -6.50 -10.70
CA ALA A 138 11.12 -6.67 -9.26
C ALA A 138 11.45 -8.12 -8.86
N GLY A 139 11.29 -9.07 -9.80
CA GLY A 139 11.69 -10.46 -9.67
C GLY A 139 11.35 -11.23 -10.94
N GLY A 140 12.26 -12.11 -11.35
CA GLY A 140 12.14 -12.90 -12.56
C GLY A 140 12.57 -14.35 -12.37
N ALA A 141 12.09 -15.22 -13.23
CA ALA A 141 12.41 -16.64 -13.28
C ALA A 141 12.44 -17.14 -14.73
N PHE A 142 13.34 -18.05 -15.01
CA PHE A 142 13.64 -18.53 -16.36
C PHE A 142 13.59 -20.05 -16.43
N ASP A 143 12.97 -20.59 -17.47
CA ASP A 143 12.93 -22.01 -17.75
C ASP A 143 12.96 -22.26 -19.27
N GLY A 144 14.11 -22.61 -19.80
CA GLY A 144 14.30 -22.92 -21.21
C GLY A 144 13.88 -21.79 -22.15
N SER A 145 12.67 -21.82 -22.67
CA SER A 145 12.12 -20.80 -23.59
C SER A 145 11.16 -19.81 -22.95
N ARG A 146 10.91 -19.94 -21.64
CA ARG A 146 9.95 -19.12 -20.89
C ARG A 146 10.68 -18.24 -19.89
N VAL A 147 10.33 -16.97 -19.87
CA VAL A 147 10.75 -16.01 -18.85
C VAL A 147 9.50 -15.44 -18.19
N LEU A 148 9.39 -15.66 -16.90
CA LEU A 148 8.32 -15.12 -16.07
C LEU A 148 8.91 -14.01 -15.20
N PHE A 149 8.32 -12.82 -15.21
CA PHE A 149 8.76 -11.73 -14.33
C PHE A 149 7.60 -10.81 -13.97
N TRP A 150 7.78 -10.06 -12.90
CA TRP A 150 6.81 -9.07 -12.49
C TRP A 150 7.47 -7.71 -12.23
N SER A 151 6.72 -6.64 -12.45
CA SER A 151 7.15 -5.27 -12.20
C SER A 151 5.95 -4.41 -11.82
N GLY A 152 6.03 -3.77 -10.68
CA GLY A 152 4.90 -3.00 -10.14
C GLY A 152 3.66 -3.87 -10.00
N ILE A 153 2.60 -3.52 -10.72
CA ILE A 153 1.30 -4.21 -10.69
C ILE A 153 1.12 -5.23 -11.83
N VAL A 154 2.17 -5.48 -12.61
CA VAL A 154 2.08 -6.32 -13.82
C VAL A 154 2.95 -7.55 -13.70
N LEU A 155 2.38 -8.72 -14.00
CA LEU A 155 3.08 -9.98 -14.23
C LEU A 155 3.17 -10.22 -15.74
N VAL A 156 4.35 -10.58 -16.23
CA VAL A 156 4.62 -10.89 -17.64
C VAL A 156 5.13 -12.31 -17.79
N ASP A 157 4.49 -13.07 -18.69
CA ASP A 157 4.92 -14.39 -19.16
C ASP A 157 5.41 -14.24 -20.61
N ALA A 158 6.72 -14.34 -20.82
CA ALA A 158 7.37 -14.22 -22.12
C ALA A 158 7.79 -15.59 -22.63
N LYS A 159 7.39 -15.94 -23.87
CA LYS A 159 7.76 -17.18 -24.55
C LYS A 159 8.51 -16.89 -25.85
N PHE A 160 9.77 -17.29 -25.90
CA PHE A 160 10.64 -17.10 -27.04
C PHE A 160 10.70 -18.33 -27.95
N ALA A 161 10.78 -18.10 -29.25
CA ALA A 161 10.93 -19.16 -30.24
C ALA A 161 11.88 -18.71 -31.40
N PRO A 162 13.15 -19.10 -31.41
CA PRO A 162 13.94 -19.74 -30.34
C PRO A 162 14.38 -18.74 -29.24
N ILE A 163 14.81 -19.25 -28.10
CA ILE A 163 15.40 -18.42 -27.06
C ILE A 163 16.85 -18.06 -27.43
N ALA A 164 17.25 -16.80 -27.19
CA ALA A 164 18.60 -16.32 -27.36
C ALA A 164 19.19 -15.85 -26.03
N PRO A 165 20.52 -15.89 -25.84
CA PRO A 165 21.17 -15.42 -24.61
C PRO A 165 20.85 -13.96 -24.22
N MET A 166 20.50 -13.12 -25.20
CA MET A 166 20.14 -11.72 -24.99
C MET A 166 18.71 -11.47 -24.58
N SER A 167 17.83 -12.49 -24.65
CA SER A 167 16.39 -12.34 -24.43
C SER A 167 16.02 -11.75 -23.06
N ALA A 168 16.77 -12.11 -22.01
CA ALA A 168 16.55 -11.55 -20.67
C ALA A 168 16.92 -10.06 -20.58
N ALA A 169 18.01 -9.64 -21.27
CA ALA A 169 18.42 -8.23 -21.30
C ALA A 169 17.39 -7.37 -22.02
N GLU A 170 16.82 -7.86 -23.11
CA GLU A 170 15.80 -7.18 -23.91
C GLU A 170 14.50 -6.99 -23.13
N LEU A 171 14.12 -7.96 -22.28
CA LEU A 171 12.96 -7.83 -21.41
C LEU A 171 13.14 -6.76 -20.32
N ARG A 172 14.36 -6.37 -19.97
CA ARG A 172 14.59 -5.22 -19.06
C ARG A 172 14.17 -3.91 -19.70
N ASP A 173 14.31 -3.76 -21.02
CA ASP A 173 13.81 -2.58 -21.73
C ASP A 173 12.28 -2.54 -21.67
N LEU A 174 11.61 -3.70 -21.83
CA LEU A 174 10.16 -3.81 -21.69
C LEU A 174 9.69 -3.36 -20.27
N VAL A 175 10.41 -3.71 -19.20
CA VAL A 175 10.07 -3.33 -17.81
C VAL A 175 9.90 -1.82 -17.68
N THR A 176 10.71 -1.01 -18.37
CA THR A 176 10.64 0.46 -18.30
C THR A 176 9.38 1.04 -18.95
N LEU A 177 8.74 0.27 -19.83
CA LEU A 177 7.56 0.67 -20.59
C LEU A 177 6.24 0.20 -19.97
N LEU A 178 6.32 -0.74 -18.99
CA LEU A 178 5.14 -1.25 -18.29
C LEU A 178 4.47 -0.16 -17.43
N PRO A 179 3.15 -0.27 -17.19
CA PRO A 179 2.44 0.61 -16.27
C PRO A 179 3.09 0.63 -14.88
N GLN A 180 3.31 1.82 -14.36
CA GLN A 180 3.88 2.00 -13.01
C GLN A 180 2.75 2.12 -11.98
N PRO A 181 2.93 1.55 -10.78
CA PRO A 181 1.94 1.66 -9.71
C PRO A 181 1.75 3.11 -9.28
N ILE A 182 0.51 3.48 -8.92
CA ILE A 182 0.15 4.82 -8.46
C ILE A 182 -0.21 4.76 -6.97
N GLY A 183 0.37 5.65 -6.17
CA GLY A 183 0.09 5.73 -4.74
C GLY A 183 0.43 4.44 -4.00
N ASN A 184 -0.52 3.86 -3.29
CA ASN A 184 -0.32 2.66 -2.46
C ASN A 184 -0.25 1.35 -3.26
N GLN A 185 -0.53 1.37 -4.56
CA GLN A 185 -0.49 0.17 -5.40
C GLN A 185 0.90 -0.51 -5.44
N GLY A 186 1.97 0.24 -5.18
CA GLY A 186 3.34 -0.29 -5.16
C GLY A 186 3.76 -0.97 -3.86
N THR A 187 2.89 -1.04 -2.86
CA THR A 187 3.22 -1.66 -1.57
C THR A 187 3.33 -3.17 -1.70
N LEU A 188 4.47 -3.72 -1.26
CA LEU A 188 4.73 -5.15 -1.26
C LEU A 188 4.24 -5.81 0.04
N PRO A 189 3.88 -7.10 0.01
CA PRO A 189 3.56 -7.81 1.23
C PRO A 189 4.81 -7.93 2.12
N THR A 190 4.65 -7.69 3.40
CA THR A 190 5.75 -7.80 4.37
C THR A 190 5.98 -9.24 4.84
N LEU A 191 4.98 -10.12 4.68
CA LEU A 191 5.02 -11.48 5.19
C LEU A 191 6.21 -12.33 4.67
N PRO A 192 6.63 -12.26 3.39
CA PRO A 192 7.75 -13.05 2.89
C PRO A 192 9.10 -12.76 3.58
N GLN A 193 9.28 -11.56 4.15
CA GLN A 193 10.52 -11.20 4.86
C GLN A 193 10.72 -11.97 6.18
N TYR A 194 9.66 -12.57 6.73
CA TYR A 194 9.74 -13.39 7.94
C TYR A 194 10.22 -14.83 7.68
N LEU A 195 10.38 -15.22 6.40
CA LEU A 195 10.96 -16.52 6.05
C LEU A 195 12.46 -16.52 6.37
N PRO A 196 12.95 -17.43 7.25
CA PRO A 196 14.38 -17.57 7.50
C PRO A 196 15.13 -17.97 6.23
N SER A 197 16.17 -17.25 5.85
CA SER A 197 16.91 -17.51 4.60
C SER A 197 17.81 -18.74 4.64
N GLN A 198 18.22 -19.20 5.84
CA GLN A 198 19.11 -20.34 5.98
C GLN A 198 18.44 -21.64 5.56
N ARG A 199 19.06 -22.38 4.62
CA ARG A 199 18.56 -23.65 4.05
C ARG A 199 17.23 -23.56 3.32
N MET A 200 16.76 -22.34 3.04
CA MET A 200 15.55 -22.13 2.25
C MET A 200 15.85 -22.38 0.77
N GLN A 201 14.99 -23.13 0.12
CA GLN A 201 14.94 -23.22 -1.34
C GLN A 201 14.13 -22.02 -1.83
N GLN A 202 14.83 -20.94 -2.24
CA GLN A 202 14.21 -19.63 -2.53
C GLN A 202 13.13 -19.70 -3.60
N GLU A 203 13.31 -20.55 -4.62
CA GLU A 203 12.38 -20.70 -5.73
C GLU A 203 11.08 -21.39 -5.33
N THR A 204 11.01 -21.96 -4.13
CA THR A 204 9.81 -22.62 -3.59
C THR A 204 8.92 -21.68 -2.77
N ALA A 205 9.37 -20.47 -2.48
CA ALA A 205 8.55 -19.53 -1.72
C ALA A 205 7.27 -19.17 -2.49
N GLN A 206 6.11 -19.39 -1.87
CA GLN A 206 4.78 -19.10 -2.40
C GLN A 206 4.02 -18.21 -1.44
N TYR A 207 3.30 -17.25 -1.98
CA TYR A 207 2.47 -16.31 -1.23
C TYR A 207 1.02 -16.48 -1.67
N ALA A 208 0.11 -16.66 -0.73
CA ALA A 208 -1.31 -16.89 -0.99
C ALA A 208 -2.17 -15.99 -0.10
N VAL A 209 -3.18 -15.38 -0.71
CA VAL A 209 -4.19 -14.54 -0.03
C VAL A 209 -5.58 -15.17 -0.06
N GLY A 210 -5.70 -16.35 -0.66
CA GLY A 210 -6.96 -17.05 -0.79
C GLY A 210 -6.80 -18.57 -0.84
N PRO A 211 -7.91 -19.30 -0.69
CA PRO A 211 -7.89 -20.77 -0.62
C PRO A 211 -7.49 -21.44 -1.92
N GLN A 212 -7.71 -20.83 -3.09
CA GLN A 212 -7.35 -21.44 -4.38
C GLN A 212 -5.84 -21.39 -4.61
N ALA A 213 -5.23 -20.22 -4.37
CA ALA A 213 -3.79 -20.05 -4.44
C ALA A 213 -3.07 -20.95 -3.42
N TYR A 214 -3.60 -21.04 -2.21
CA TYR A 214 -3.04 -21.88 -1.14
C TYR A 214 -3.07 -23.38 -1.43
N ARG A 215 -4.01 -23.88 -2.24
CA ARG A 215 -4.10 -25.31 -2.58
C ARG A 215 -2.87 -25.86 -3.28
N LEU A 216 -2.12 -25.02 -3.99
CA LEU A 216 -0.88 -25.41 -4.65
C LEU A 216 0.35 -25.20 -3.75
N SER A 217 0.20 -24.50 -2.62
CA SER A 217 1.24 -24.48 -1.60
C SER A 217 1.27 -25.86 -0.93
N GLU A 218 2.44 -26.31 -0.54
CA GLU A 218 2.61 -27.59 0.16
C GLU A 218 2.24 -27.52 1.65
N GLY A 219 1.21 -26.71 1.95
CA GLY A 219 0.71 -26.57 3.31
C GLY A 219 0.00 -27.84 3.78
N VAL A 220 0.11 -28.10 5.10
CA VAL A 220 -0.52 -29.28 5.76
C VAL A 220 -1.90 -28.96 6.32
N LEU A 221 -2.33 -27.71 6.26
CA LEU A 221 -3.58 -27.25 6.85
C LEU A 221 -4.69 -27.16 5.81
N PRO A 222 -5.92 -27.59 6.12
CA PRO A 222 -7.07 -27.30 5.28
C PRO A 222 -7.33 -25.80 5.25
N PRO A 223 -7.74 -25.23 4.10
CA PRO A 223 -8.00 -23.78 3.96
C PRO A 223 -8.97 -23.20 5.00
N GLY A 224 -9.94 -24.01 5.47
CA GLY A 224 -10.88 -23.59 6.51
C GLY A 224 -10.23 -23.35 7.87
N ILE A 225 -9.16 -24.08 8.21
CA ILE A 225 -8.39 -23.86 9.44
C ILE A 225 -7.45 -22.68 9.31
N VAL A 226 -6.88 -22.48 8.11
CA VAL A 226 -6.05 -21.30 7.81
C VAL A 226 -6.84 -20.02 8.02
N GLY A 227 -8.12 -19.98 7.64
CA GLY A 227 -8.98 -18.83 7.94
C GLY A 227 -8.86 -17.66 6.95
N PHE A 228 -8.86 -17.94 5.66
CA PHE A 228 -8.84 -16.88 4.63
C PHE A 228 -10.06 -15.93 4.73
N ASN A 229 -11.18 -16.39 5.27
CA ASN A 229 -12.34 -15.53 5.54
C ASN A 229 -12.07 -14.48 6.64
N ASP A 230 -11.06 -14.71 7.46
CA ASP A 230 -10.58 -13.78 8.49
C ASP A 230 -9.41 -12.92 8.00
N SER A 231 -9.26 -12.79 6.68
CA SER A 231 -8.19 -12.02 6.01
C SER A 231 -6.78 -12.56 6.33
N ALA A 232 -6.63 -13.88 6.43
CA ALA A 232 -5.33 -14.50 6.60
C ALA A 232 -4.51 -14.37 5.30
N GLU A 233 -3.22 -14.04 5.45
CA GLU A 233 -2.21 -14.12 4.41
C GLU A 233 -1.24 -15.25 4.74
N VAL A 234 -0.79 -15.97 3.74
CA VAL A 234 0.09 -17.14 3.92
C VAL A 234 1.33 -17.00 3.06
N VAL A 235 2.48 -17.32 3.65
CA VAL A 235 3.69 -17.60 2.88
C VAL A 235 4.22 -18.97 3.28
N SER A 236 4.63 -19.78 2.31
CA SER A 236 5.26 -21.07 2.53
C SER A 236 6.54 -21.19 1.73
N ALA A 237 7.52 -21.94 2.25
CA ALA A 237 8.75 -22.26 1.54
C ALA A 237 9.29 -23.61 1.99
N ARG A 238 10.01 -24.31 1.10
CA ARG A 238 10.76 -25.52 1.41
C ARG A 238 12.12 -25.21 2.02
N TYR A 239 12.50 -26.06 2.94
CA TYR A 239 13.80 -26.01 3.62
C TYR A 239 14.47 -27.37 3.57
N ASP A 240 15.77 -27.36 3.31
CA ASP A 240 16.56 -28.58 3.33
C ASP A 240 16.93 -28.99 4.77
N SER A 241 16.83 -30.27 5.06
CA SER A 241 17.35 -30.86 6.28
C SER A 241 18.07 -32.19 6.01
N MET A 242 18.84 -32.66 6.98
CA MET A 242 19.57 -33.94 6.84
C MET A 242 18.63 -35.14 6.65
N ASN A 243 17.40 -35.06 7.14
CA ASN A 243 16.40 -36.12 7.05
C ASN A 243 15.46 -36.01 5.86
N GLY A 244 15.69 -35.04 4.99
CA GLY A 244 14.84 -34.71 3.84
C GLY A 244 14.25 -33.33 3.94
N PRO A 245 13.54 -32.89 2.89
CA PRO A 245 12.93 -31.57 2.85
C PRO A 245 11.73 -31.48 3.78
N GLY A 246 11.47 -30.28 4.26
CA GLY A 246 10.23 -29.92 4.95
C GLY A 246 9.78 -28.54 4.56
N THR A 247 8.57 -28.18 4.95
CA THR A 247 7.93 -26.91 4.62
C THR A 247 7.71 -26.09 5.89
N LEU A 248 8.06 -24.82 5.83
CA LEU A 248 7.64 -23.80 6.79
C LEU A 248 6.50 -23.01 6.15
N THR A 249 5.39 -22.92 6.84
CA THR A 249 4.25 -22.08 6.50
C THR A 249 4.08 -21.01 7.56
N ILE A 250 4.05 -19.74 7.19
CA ILE A 250 3.79 -18.62 8.09
C ILE A 250 2.45 -18.00 7.67
N ILE A 251 1.55 -17.86 8.63
CA ILE A 251 0.22 -17.28 8.44
C ILE A 251 0.20 -15.98 9.23
N ASN A 252 -0.17 -14.89 8.56
CA ASN A 252 -0.38 -13.58 9.16
C ASN A 252 -1.87 -13.32 9.33
N TYR A 253 -2.27 -12.95 10.53
CA TYR A 253 -3.64 -12.57 10.86
C TYR A 253 -3.73 -11.07 11.14
N PRO A 254 -4.91 -10.43 10.94
CA PRO A 254 -5.08 -9.02 11.21
C PRO A 254 -4.79 -8.61 12.65
N THR A 255 -5.06 -9.52 13.60
CA THR A 255 -4.82 -9.25 15.03
C THR A 255 -4.18 -10.44 15.75
N PRO A 256 -3.44 -10.19 16.85
CA PRO A 256 -2.88 -11.26 17.67
C PRO A 256 -3.93 -12.16 18.31
N GLU A 257 -5.15 -11.67 18.58
CA GLU A 257 -6.25 -12.43 19.18
C GLU A 257 -6.74 -13.52 18.22
N ILE A 258 -6.93 -13.17 16.94
CA ILE A 258 -7.27 -14.13 15.88
C ILE A 258 -6.15 -15.16 15.75
N ALA A 259 -4.88 -14.72 15.79
CA ALA A 259 -3.74 -15.61 15.74
C ALA A 259 -3.71 -16.63 16.89
N ILE A 260 -4.12 -16.24 18.10
CA ILE A 260 -4.24 -17.16 19.26
C ILE A 260 -5.33 -18.21 18.99
N GLU A 261 -6.52 -17.79 18.58
CA GLU A 261 -7.63 -18.68 18.26
C GLU A 261 -7.23 -19.70 17.18
N LYS A 262 -6.64 -19.23 16.10
CA LYS A 262 -6.21 -20.07 14.98
C LYS A 262 -5.06 -21.01 15.37
N GLN A 263 -4.11 -20.57 16.19
CA GLN A 263 -3.09 -21.47 16.72
C GLN A 263 -3.71 -22.65 17.46
N HIS A 264 -4.67 -22.40 18.37
CA HIS A 264 -5.36 -23.48 19.10
C HIS A 264 -6.12 -24.42 18.16
N ALA A 265 -6.76 -23.87 17.10
CA ALA A 265 -7.44 -24.70 16.10
C ALA A 265 -6.45 -25.60 15.32
N ILE A 266 -5.27 -25.07 14.98
CA ILE A 266 -4.19 -25.82 14.32
C ILE A 266 -3.66 -26.91 15.23
N GLU A 267 -3.40 -26.63 16.52
CA GLU A 267 -2.94 -27.61 17.51
C GLU A 267 -3.98 -28.73 17.72
N ALA A 268 -5.26 -28.39 17.81
CA ALA A 268 -6.34 -29.37 17.89
C ALA A 268 -6.43 -30.24 16.63
N TYR A 269 -6.23 -29.63 15.46
CA TYR A 269 -6.19 -30.35 14.18
C TYR A 269 -5.02 -31.35 14.14
N PHE A 270 -3.82 -30.97 14.55
CA PHE A 270 -2.68 -31.88 14.61
C PHE A 270 -2.87 -32.97 15.63
N ALA A 271 -3.43 -32.68 16.79
CA ALA A 271 -3.74 -33.70 17.80
C ALA A 271 -4.73 -34.75 17.29
N SER A 272 -5.70 -34.38 16.47
CA SER A 272 -6.73 -35.28 15.95
C SER A 272 -6.30 -36.04 14.69
N HIS A 273 -5.41 -35.49 13.86
CA HIS A 273 -5.07 -36.05 12.56
C HIS A 273 -3.57 -36.40 12.41
N GLY A 274 -2.69 -35.85 13.23
CA GLY A 274 -1.24 -36.10 13.15
C GLY A 274 -0.80 -37.55 13.35
N SER A 275 -1.68 -38.42 13.85
CA SER A 275 -1.45 -39.86 14.01
C SER A 275 -2.15 -40.72 12.94
N SER A 276 -2.92 -40.08 12.06
CA SER A 276 -3.73 -40.78 11.05
C SER A 276 -2.90 -41.09 9.82
N GLN A 277 -2.37 -42.28 9.71
CA GLN A 277 -1.96 -42.82 8.42
C GLN A 277 -3.19 -42.82 7.51
N GLY A 278 -3.10 -42.07 6.40
CA GLY A 278 -4.21 -41.87 5.46
C GLY A 278 -4.89 -43.18 5.09
N LYS A 279 -6.21 -43.25 5.26
CA LYS A 279 -6.99 -44.41 4.80
C LYS A 279 -7.02 -44.39 3.26
N PRO A 280 -6.68 -45.48 2.58
CA PRO A 280 -6.79 -45.58 1.13
C PRO A 280 -8.26 -45.34 0.69
N GLY A 281 -8.51 -44.39 -0.20
CA GLY A 281 -9.82 -44.23 -0.86
C GLY A 281 -10.59 -42.93 -0.56
N GLN A 282 -10.04 -41.97 0.22
CA GLN A 282 -10.63 -40.62 0.31
C GLN A 282 -10.13 -39.72 -0.80
N PRO A 283 -10.94 -38.73 -1.27
CA PRO A 283 -10.47 -37.72 -2.20
C PRO A 283 -9.24 -37.04 -1.58
N GLN A 284 -8.08 -37.23 -2.22
CA GLN A 284 -6.80 -36.77 -1.70
C GLN A 284 -6.68 -35.28 -1.94
N TYR A 285 -7.10 -34.49 -0.97
CA TYR A 285 -6.69 -33.11 -0.92
C TYR A 285 -5.17 -33.07 -0.65
N ALA A 286 -4.45 -32.21 -1.34
CA ALA A 286 -2.98 -32.11 -1.24
C ALA A 286 -2.49 -31.99 0.21
N TRP A 287 -3.17 -31.22 1.06
CA TRP A 287 -2.80 -31.08 2.49
C TRP A 287 -2.93 -32.37 3.31
N LEU A 288 -3.88 -33.26 2.98
CA LEU A 288 -3.99 -34.56 3.66
C LEU A 288 -2.84 -35.48 3.29
N GLN A 289 -2.40 -35.46 2.06
CA GLN A 289 -1.24 -36.21 1.61
C GLN A 289 0.03 -35.68 2.29
N THR A 290 0.23 -34.38 2.25
CA THR A 290 1.38 -33.72 2.91
C THR A 290 1.38 -34.00 4.42
N LEU A 291 0.21 -34.01 5.08
CA LEU A 291 0.08 -34.36 6.50
C LEU A 291 0.45 -35.83 6.76
N ALA A 292 -0.05 -36.75 5.93
CA ALA A 292 0.21 -38.18 6.07
C ALA A 292 1.68 -38.54 5.83
N GLU A 293 2.35 -37.81 4.93
CA GLU A 293 3.77 -37.98 4.61
C GLU A 293 4.71 -37.28 5.62
N SER A 294 4.16 -36.38 6.44
CA SER A 294 4.95 -35.63 7.41
C SER A 294 5.36 -36.49 8.61
N ASN A 295 6.59 -36.27 9.06
CA ASN A 295 7.02 -36.80 10.36
C ASN A 295 6.16 -36.14 11.46
N PRO A 296 5.48 -36.87 12.34
CA PRO A 296 4.71 -36.31 13.43
C PRO A 296 5.50 -35.32 14.31
N ALA A 297 6.81 -35.56 14.47
CA ALA A 297 7.69 -34.65 15.22
C ALA A 297 7.97 -33.34 14.52
N ALA A 298 7.74 -33.27 13.20
CA ALA A 298 7.84 -32.06 12.40
C ALA A 298 6.60 -31.18 12.48
N LEU A 299 5.45 -31.73 12.87
CA LEU A 299 4.19 -31.00 12.98
C LEU A 299 4.19 -30.16 14.25
N GLN A 300 4.80 -29.00 14.16
CA GLN A 300 4.91 -28.04 15.27
C GLN A 300 4.37 -26.69 14.85
N THR A 301 3.88 -25.95 15.81
CA THR A 301 3.39 -24.59 15.62
C THR A 301 3.99 -23.65 16.64
N ARG A 302 4.18 -22.40 16.25
CA ARG A 302 4.61 -21.31 17.12
C ARG A 302 3.99 -20.01 16.69
N ARG A 303 3.55 -19.21 17.65
CA ARG A 303 3.01 -17.88 17.43
C ARG A 303 4.03 -16.81 17.84
N SER A 304 4.08 -15.75 17.07
CA SER A 304 4.82 -14.52 17.38
C SER A 304 3.98 -13.30 16.95
N GLY A 305 3.34 -12.62 17.88
CA GLY A 305 2.40 -11.56 17.59
C GLY A 305 1.20 -12.07 16.76
N PRO A 306 0.90 -11.46 15.60
CA PRO A 306 -0.15 -11.88 14.68
C PRO A 306 0.27 -13.06 13.77
N LEU A 307 1.54 -13.45 13.81
CA LEU A 307 2.06 -14.53 12.98
C LEU A 307 1.90 -15.89 13.67
N VAL A 308 1.41 -16.87 12.92
CA VAL A 308 1.44 -18.31 13.31
C VAL A 308 2.32 -19.04 12.30
N ALA A 309 3.41 -19.60 12.79
CA ALA A 309 4.32 -20.42 11.99
C ALA A 309 4.06 -21.91 12.24
N VAL A 310 4.06 -22.68 11.16
CA VAL A 310 3.77 -24.11 11.14
C VAL A 310 4.85 -24.84 10.35
N THR A 311 5.37 -25.93 10.86
CA THR A 311 6.32 -26.79 10.16
C THR A 311 5.70 -28.14 9.82
N SER A 312 6.18 -28.75 8.72
CA SER A 312 5.75 -30.06 8.24
C SER A 312 6.86 -30.74 7.44
N GLY A 313 6.63 -31.98 6.98
CA GLY A 313 7.57 -32.74 6.17
C GLY A 313 8.52 -33.59 6.97
N SER A 314 9.79 -33.69 6.55
CA SER A 314 10.76 -34.66 7.10
C SER A 314 11.63 -34.10 8.23
N PHE A 315 11.30 -32.98 8.82
CA PHE A 315 12.08 -32.42 9.93
C PHE A 315 12.11 -33.30 11.18
N THR A 316 13.23 -33.25 11.91
CA THR A 316 13.24 -33.67 13.31
C THR A 316 12.62 -32.60 14.19
N ALA A 317 12.21 -32.97 15.40
CA ALA A 317 11.63 -32.04 16.36
C ALA A 317 12.53 -30.82 16.64
N ASP A 318 13.85 -31.04 16.68
CA ASP A 318 14.81 -29.96 16.98
C ASP A 318 14.99 -28.99 15.79
N VAL A 319 15.03 -29.54 14.56
CA VAL A 319 15.09 -28.69 13.34
C VAL A 319 13.80 -27.87 13.19
N ALA A 320 12.64 -28.49 13.41
CA ALA A 320 11.36 -27.80 13.38
C ALA A 320 11.31 -26.67 14.42
N ARG A 321 11.75 -26.96 15.66
CA ARG A 321 11.79 -25.96 16.73
C ARG A 321 12.76 -24.81 16.43
N ASP A 322 13.98 -25.10 15.95
CA ASP A 322 14.96 -24.07 15.58
C ASP A 322 14.40 -23.17 14.47
N LEU A 323 13.79 -23.76 13.45
CA LEU A 323 13.21 -23.00 12.34
C LEU A 323 12.07 -22.09 12.82
N LEU A 324 11.16 -22.62 13.65
CA LEU A 324 10.07 -21.84 14.24
C LEU A 324 10.57 -20.72 15.17
N GLN A 325 11.68 -20.96 15.90
CA GLN A 325 12.26 -19.92 16.76
C GLN A 325 12.82 -18.72 15.99
N ARG A 326 13.17 -18.89 14.72
CA ARG A 326 13.67 -17.84 13.84
C ARG A 326 12.56 -16.94 13.29
N VAL A 327 11.30 -17.37 13.37
CA VAL A 327 10.15 -16.54 12.98
C VAL A 327 9.81 -15.61 14.13
N HIS A 328 10.22 -14.36 14.02
CA HIS A 328 9.92 -13.31 15.00
C HIS A 328 9.13 -12.20 14.34
N TYR A 329 7.98 -11.88 14.93
CA TYR A 329 7.27 -10.64 14.61
C TYR A 329 7.99 -9.50 15.34
N GLU A 330 8.78 -8.74 14.61
CA GLU A 330 9.28 -7.49 15.10
C GLU A 330 8.19 -6.45 14.87
N VAL A 331 7.60 -5.96 15.96
CA VAL A 331 6.90 -4.68 15.92
C VAL A 331 8.01 -3.67 15.64
N ASN A 332 8.27 -3.38 14.38
CA ASN A 332 8.84 -2.10 14.02
C ASN A 332 7.76 -1.08 14.44
N LEU A 333 7.73 -0.74 15.73
CA LEU A 333 7.35 0.58 16.12
C LEU A 333 8.35 1.46 15.36
N THR A 334 8.06 1.73 14.10
CA THR A 334 8.40 3.02 13.57
C THR A 334 7.62 3.95 14.49
N VAL A 335 8.18 4.21 15.66
CA VAL A 335 8.14 5.54 16.23
C VAL A 335 8.66 6.32 15.06
N GLY A 336 7.74 6.72 14.17
CA GLY A 336 8.07 7.57 13.06
C GLY A 336 8.91 8.62 13.75
N ASN A 337 10.12 8.78 13.27
CA ASN A 337 10.90 9.91 13.68
C ASN A 337 10.00 11.08 13.30
N TYR A 338 9.12 11.46 14.24
CA TYR A 338 8.33 12.68 14.20
C TYR A 338 9.25 13.91 14.28
N SER A 339 10.58 13.67 14.02
CA SER A 339 11.55 14.74 13.84
C SER A 339 11.16 15.74 12.74
N HIS A 340 10.14 15.42 11.92
CA HIS A 340 9.51 16.35 10.99
C HIS A 340 8.03 16.64 11.28
N TYR A 341 7.41 16.03 12.29
CA TYR A 341 6.15 16.53 12.80
C TYR A 341 6.44 17.77 13.68
N VAL A 342 6.56 18.90 13.02
CA VAL A 342 6.53 20.19 13.69
C VAL A 342 5.10 20.36 14.18
N PRO A 343 4.80 20.31 15.50
CA PRO A 343 3.45 20.52 15.99
C PRO A 343 2.89 21.81 15.39
N ASP A 344 1.61 21.87 15.08
CA ASP A 344 1.00 23.07 14.51
C ASP A 344 1.28 24.32 15.36
N THR A 345 1.44 24.15 16.67
CA THR A 345 1.90 25.20 17.60
C THR A 345 3.29 25.75 17.26
N THR A 346 4.24 24.93 16.81
CA THR A 346 5.58 25.41 16.41
C THR A 346 5.57 26.06 15.04
N LYS A 347 4.71 25.62 14.11
CA LYS A 347 4.48 26.30 12.82
C LYS A 347 3.86 27.68 13.04
N VAL A 348 2.89 27.77 13.95
CA VAL A 348 2.28 29.06 14.35
C VAL A 348 3.32 29.96 15.00
N ALA A 349 4.15 29.43 15.90
CA ALA A 349 5.23 30.19 16.53
C ALA A 349 6.26 30.70 15.51
N GLN A 350 6.66 29.91 14.54
CA GLN A 350 7.54 30.32 13.45
C GLN A 350 6.92 31.41 12.57
N LEU A 351 5.62 31.30 12.30
CA LEU A 351 4.89 32.30 11.54
C LEU A 351 4.82 33.65 12.28
N ILE A 352 4.54 33.61 13.60
CA ILE A 352 4.54 34.79 14.47
C ILE A 352 5.93 35.45 14.51
N LEU A 353 6.99 34.64 14.66
CA LEU A 353 8.37 35.14 14.66
C LEU A 353 8.74 35.75 13.30
N GLY A 354 8.31 35.13 12.20
CA GLY A 354 8.50 35.66 10.85
C GLY A 354 7.80 37.01 10.64
N VAL A 355 6.56 37.13 11.11
CA VAL A 355 5.81 38.40 11.05
C VAL A 355 6.46 39.47 11.92
N ALA A 356 6.89 39.14 13.13
CA ALA A 356 7.58 40.05 14.03
C ALA A 356 8.90 40.57 13.43
N PHE A 357 9.67 39.66 12.80
CA PHE A 357 10.90 40.01 12.09
C PHE A 357 10.64 40.96 10.89
N LEU A 358 9.60 40.68 10.12
CA LEU A 358 9.19 41.53 8.98
C LEU A 358 8.79 42.91 9.46
N VAL A 359 7.98 43.04 10.52
CA VAL A 359 7.60 44.31 11.16
C VAL A 359 8.83 45.06 11.65
N GLY A 360 9.80 44.37 12.25
CA GLY A 360 11.08 44.94 12.68
C GLY A 360 11.88 45.54 11.53
N ILE A 361 11.93 44.85 10.38
CA ILE A 361 12.58 45.37 9.16
C ILE A 361 11.88 46.63 8.65
N PHE A 362 10.56 46.63 8.59
CA PHE A 362 9.82 47.81 8.14
C PHE A 362 10.00 48.99 9.11
N ALA A 363 10.02 48.77 10.41
CA ALA A 363 10.29 49.81 11.40
C ALA A 363 11.70 50.39 11.23
N MET A 364 12.71 49.55 11.03
CA MET A 364 14.08 50.01 10.76
C MET A 364 14.18 50.85 9.50
N VAL A 365 13.56 50.39 8.40
CA VAL A 365 13.51 51.17 7.14
C VAL A 365 12.82 52.50 7.31
N ALA A 366 11.72 52.56 8.06
CA ALA A 366 11.02 53.80 8.38
C ALA A 366 11.90 54.77 9.20
N VAL A 367 12.63 54.26 10.18
CA VAL A 367 13.57 55.09 10.99
C VAL A 367 14.70 55.62 10.11
N VAL A 368 15.30 54.78 9.27
CA VAL A 368 16.35 55.21 8.32
C VAL A 368 15.82 56.27 7.36
N ALA A 369 14.63 56.09 6.81
CA ALA A 369 13.98 57.04 5.96
C ALA A 369 13.68 58.38 6.66
N ALA A 370 13.17 58.33 7.90
CA ALA A 370 12.92 59.48 8.73
C ALA A 370 14.21 60.28 9.07
N VAL A 371 15.29 59.57 9.39
CA VAL A 371 16.61 60.22 9.68
C VAL A 371 17.19 60.84 8.39
N SER A 372 17.07 60.11 7.24
CA SER A 372 17.58 60.61 5.95
C SER A 372 16.85 61.85 5.50
N LEU A 373 15.50 61.84 5.57
CA LEU A 373 14.68 62.96 5.16
C LEU A 373 14.73 64.12 6.15
N GLY A 374 14.72 63.82 7.46
CA GLY A 374 14.84 64.82 8.56
C GLY A 374 16.24 65.43 8.60
N GLY A 375 17.29 64.60 8.55
CA GLY A 375 18.67 65.03 8.50
C GLY A 375 19.02 65.82 7.25
N GLY A 376 18.55 65.41 6.10
CA GLY A 376 18.71 66.12 4.83
C GLY A 376 18.07 67.53 4.86
N ARG A 377 16.84 67.61 5.45
CA ARG A 377 16.11 68.89 5.57
C ARG A 377 16.79 69.82 6.58
N ALA A 378 17.33 69.29 7.69
CA ALA A 378 18.09 70.08 8.67
C ALA A 378 19.42 70.57 8.08
N MET A 379 20.13 69.73 7.32
CA MET A 379 21.36 70.09 6.65
C MET A 379 21.15 71.13 5.56
N TRP A 380 20.05 71.03 4.80
CA TRP A 380 19.70 72.00 3.77
C TRP A 380 19.31 73.36 4.35
N ARG A 381 18.60 73.39 5.50
CA ARG A 381 18.34 74.64 6.29
C ARG A 381 19.62 75.29 6.78
N ARG A 382 20.59 74.51 7.29
CA ARG A 382 21.90 75.03 7.73
C ARG A 382 22.74 75.56 6.57
N MET A 383 22.68 74.95 5.41
CA MET A 383 23.37 75.48 4.20
C MET A 383 22.73 76.76 3.70
N ARG A 384 21.39 76.89 3.69
CA ARG A 384 20.70 78.13 3.34
C ARG A 384 20.94 79.27 4.34
N ALA A 385 21.03 78.96 5.62
CA ALA A 385 21.39 79.95 6.65
C ALA A 385 22.81 80.48 6.50
N LYS A 386 23.75 79.74 5.89
CA LYS A 386 25.11 80.17 5.59
C LYS A 386 25.21 81.00 4.30
N SER A 387 24.23 80.95 3.39
CA SER A 387 24.23 81.67 2.13
C SER A 387 23.56 83.04 2.16
N GLY A 388 23.22 83.57 3.34
CA GLY A 388 22.94 84.99 3.57
C GLY A 388 21.74 85.60 2.78
N VAL A 389 20.73 84.78 2.46
CA VAL A 389 19.48 85.30 1.90
C VAL A 389 18.44 85.33 2.99
N ALA A 390 18.19 86.50 3.56
CA ALA A 390 17.06 86.78 4.45
C ALA A 390 15.78 86.71 3.63
N ASP A 391 14.97 85.66 3.76
CA ASP A 391 13.58 85.70 3.32
C ASP A 391 12.73 86.07 4.55
N ASP A 392 12.18 87.26 4.44
CA ASP A 392 11.21 87.87 5.35
C ASP A 392 9.84 87.24 5.02
N ASP A 393 9.50 86.17 5.71
CA ASP A 393 8.18 85.58 5.73
C ASP A 393 7.58 85.75 7.13
N SER A 394 7.05 86.96 7.36
CA SER A 394 6.13 87.26 8.46
C SER A 394 4.82 86.54 8.21
N ALA A 395 4.70 85.32 8.66
CA ALA A 395 3.44 84.56 8.73
C ALA A 395 2.57 85.22 9.83
N ASP A 396 1.61 85.94 9.42
CA ASP A 396 0.52 86.58 10.15
C ASP A 396 -0.30 85.46 10.83
N PHE A 397 -0.12 85.30 12.14
CA PHE A 397 -0.98 84.40 12.98
C PHE A 397 -2.28 85.20 13.27
N ILE A 398 -3.37 84.88 12.57
CA ILE A 398 -4.74 85.31 12.89
C ILE A 398 -5.13 84.61 14.22
N ARG A 399 -5.12 85.34 15.34
CA ARG A 399 -5.73 84.94 16.63
C ARG A 399 -7.24 85.18 16.50
N LEU A 400 -7.99 84.06 16.33
CA LEU A 400 -9.43 84.07 16.55
C LEU A 400 -9.72 84.12 18.04
N ASN A 401 -10.18 85.27 18.51
CA ASN A 401 -10.66 85.50 19.87
C ASN A 401 -12.15 85.11 19.92
N LEU A 402 -12.49 83.91 20.38
CA LEU A 402 -13.87 83.55 20.68
C LEU A 402 -14.15 83.86 22.13
N ARG A 403 -14.87 84.96 22.35
CA ARG A 403 -15.55 85.24 23.59
C ARG A 403 -17.05 85.32 23.28
N GLU A 404 -17.81 84.57 24.11
CA GLU A 404 -19.22 84.34 24.42
C GLU A 404 -19.83 83.08 23.89
#